data_68098f2a65250b6b13aa22fd1f3fd1a0
#
_entry.id   68098f2a65250b6b13aa22fd1f3fd1a0
#
_cell.length_a   1.000
_cell.length_b   1.000
_cell.length_c   1.000
_cell.angle_alpha   90.00
_cell.angle_beta   90.00
_cell.angle_gamma   90.00
#
_symmetry.space_group_name_H-M   'P 1'
#
loop_
_entity.id
_entity.type
_entity.pdbx_description
1 polymer ?
#
loop_
_entity_poly.entity_id
_entity_poly.type
_entity_poly.pdbx_seq_one_letter_code
_entity_poly.pdbx_strand_id
1 'polypeptide(L)'
;DWALELSKFSKINLIHRRKEFRGAPHTLSEIKKLEKEGKILIKTPCQLESIEGDANIKSITLKFDNGKKEKINTDIVLSFFGLIMKLGPIAEWGLNMNKKTIEVNSENFQTSKKGIFAAGDICTYPGKLKLILSGFHEVALASVECFKRARPNEKYRFEFTTSSKNIQERLGKK
;
A
#
# COMPACT_ATOMS: atom_id res chain seq x y z
N ASP A 1 6.14 9.75 -7.04
CA ASP A 1 5.68 9.35 -8.40
C ASP A 1 4.48 10.21 -8.84
N TRP A 2 3.38 10.27 -8.07
CA TRP A 2 2.20 11.07 -8.43
C TRP A 2 2.48 12.56 -8.69
N ALA A 3 3.39 13.17 -7.92
CA ALA A 3 3.76 14.57 -8.16
C ALA A 3 4.38 14.79 -9.54
N LEU A 4 5.18 13.83 -10.03
CA LEU A 4 5.76 13.89 -11.38
C LEU A 4 4.69 13.75 -12.45
N GLU A 5 3.81 12.75 -12.32
CA GLU A 5 2.77 12.52 -13.31
C GLU A 5 1.79 13.68 -13.40
N LEU A 6 1.31 14.17 -12.28
CA LEU A 6 0.32 15.26 -12.24
C LEU A 6 0.90 16.62 -12.60
N SER A 7 2.21 16.84 -12.46
CA SER A 7 2.85 18.09 -12.87
C SER A 7 2.78 18.35 -14.38
N LYS A 8 2.44 17.35 -15.18
CA LYS A 8 2.20 17.48 -16.62
C LYS A 8 0.89 18.20 -16.93
N PHE A 9 -0.05 18.22 -16.00
CA PHE A 9 -1.42 18.70 -16.21
C PHE A 9 -1.80 19.84 -15.27
N SER A 10 -1.10 19.99 -14.14
CA SER A 10 -1.47 20.90 -13.07
C SER A 10 -0.26 21.48 -12.35
N LYS A 11 -0.46 22.62 -11.69
CA LYS A 11 0.52 23.16 -10.74
C LYS A 11 0.45 22.37 -9.43
N ILE A 12 1.56 21.84 -8.98
CA ILE A 12 1.63 20.95 -7.83
C ILE A 12 2.26 21.63 -6.63
N ASN A 13 1.58 21.62 -5.49
CA ASN A 13 2.17 21.87 -4.18
C ASN A 13 2.49 20.53 -3.51
N LEU A 14 3.77 20.20 -3.42
CA LEU A 14 4.25 18.98 -2.77
C LEU A 14 4.56 19.27 -1.30
N ILE A 15 3.71 18.76 -0.43
CA ILE A 15 3.75 19.02 1.01
C ILE A 15 4.38 17.83 1.72
N HIS A 16 5.36 18.06 2.58
CA HIS A 16 5.96 16.99 3.36
C HIS A 16 6.34 17.47 4.77
N ARG A 17 6.08 16.60 5.78
CA ARG A 17 6.32 16.90 7.19
C ARG A 17 7.78 16.92 7.63
N ARG A 18 8.70 16.43 6.80
CA ARG A 18 10.14 16.39 7.08
C ARG A 18 10.88 17.15 5.99
N LYS A 19 12.08 17.63 6.31
CA LYS A 19 12.94 18.31 5.33
C LYS A 19 13.34 17.39 4.17
N GLU A 20 13.54 16.10 4.46
CA GLU A 20 13.99 15.11 3.48
C GLU A 20 12.88 14.16 3.08
N PHE A 21 12.79 13.90 1.80
CA PHE A 21 11.88 12.90 1.24
C PHE A 21 12.48 11.50 1.31
N ARG A 22 11.62 10.52 1.54
CA ARG A 22 11.95 9.11 1.35
C ARG A 22 11.43 8.67 -0.01
N GLY A 23 12.27 8.69 -1.02
CA GLY A 23 11.91 8.31 -2.37
C GLY A 23 13.13 7.81 -3.14
N ALA A 24 12.89 7.21 -4.33
CA ALA A 24 13.97 6.80 -5.21
C ALA A 24 14.81 8.03 -5.62
N PRO A 25 16.14 7.95 -5.63
CA PRO A 25 17.02 9.06 -5.97
C PRO A 25 16.69 9.71 -7.32
N HIS A 26 16.36 8.90 -8.33
CA HIS A 26 15.94 9.38 -9.64
C HIS A 26 14.68 10.24 -9.55
N THR A 27 13.62 9.74 -8.89
CA THR A 27 12.36 10.47 -8.69
C THR A 27 12.59 11.82 -8.00
N LEU A 28 13.45 11.85 -6.98
CA LEU A 28 13.78 13.08 -6.26
C LEU A 28 14.54 14.07 -7.12
N SER A 29 15.43 13.60 -8.00
CA SER A 29 16.16 14.46 -8.94
C SER A 29 15.23 15.15 -9.94
N GLU A 30 14.27 14.40 -10.50
CA GLU A 30 13.26 14.94 -11.41
C GLU A 30 12.32 15.94 -10.71
N ILE A 31 11.90 15.68 -9.48
CA ILE A 31 11.11 16.64 -8.69
C ILE A 31 11.86 17.95 -8.49
N LYS A 32 13.16 17.90 -8.14
CA LYS A 32 13.99 19.11 -7.98
C LYS A 32 14.16 19.89 -9.28
N LYS A 33 14.20 19.20 -10.42
CA LYS A 33 14.24 19.85 -11.74
C LYS A 33 12.92 20.58 -12.01
N LEU A 34 11.78 19.93 -11.79
CA LEU A 34 10.46 20.53 -11.95
C LEU A 34 10.20 21.66 -10.96
N GLU A 35 10.80 21.63 -9.78
CA GLU A 35 10.77 22.74 -8.82
C GLU A 35 11.49 23.97 -9.38
N LYS A 36 12.69 23.80 -9.96
CA LYS A 36 13.43 24.89 -10.62
C LYS A 36 12.66 25.47 -11.83
N GLU A 37 11.89 24.64 -12.51
CA GLU A 37 11.02 25.06 -13.62
C GLU A 37 9.71 25.71 -13.14
N GLY A 38 9.44 25.75 -11.84
CA GLY A 38 8.22 26.32 -11.26
C GLY A 38 6.96 25.48 -11.43
N LYS A 39 7.08 24.23 -11.91
CA LYS A 39 5.95 23.31 -12.10
C LYS A 39 5.51 22.63 -10.80
N ILE A 40 6.46 22.44 -9.88
CA ILE A 40 6.22 21.89 -8.55
C ILE A 40 6.71 22.91 -7.52
N LEU A 41 5.89 23.20 -6.51
CA LEU A 41 6.28 23.99 -5.35
C LEU A 41 6.44 23.04 -4.16
N ILE A 42 7.65 22.93 -3.63
CA ILE A 42 7.95 22.10 -2.47
C ILE A 42 7.72 22.92 -1.19
N LYS A 43 6.88 22.38 -0.30
CA LYS A 43 6.56 22.94 1.02
C LYS A 43 7.01 21.97 2.10
N THR A 44 8.16 22.24 2.70
CA THR A 44 8.76 21.39 3.75
C THR A 44 9.56 22.22 4.74
N PRO A 45 9.66 21.86 6.00
CA PRO A 45 8.82 20.89 6.71
C PRO A 45 7.49 21.53 7.14
N CYS A 46 6.38 20.96 6.74
CA CYS A 46 5.07 21.42 7.17
C CYS A 46 4.01 20.32 7.08
N GLN A 47 2.86 20.54 7.70
CA GLN A 47 1.74 19.63 7.73
C GLN A 47 0.45 20.35 7.33
N LEU A 48 -0.50 19.60 6.79
CA LEU A 48 -1.85 20.09 6.58
C LEU A 48 -2.53 20.32 7.93
N GLU A 49 -3.01 21.53 8.20
CA GLU A 49 -3.73 21.90 9.42
C GLU A 49 -5.24 21.88 9.21
N SER A 50 -5.73 22.47 8.12
CA SER A 50 -7.14 22.52 7.80
C SER A 50 -7.40 22.55 6.30
N ILE A 51 -8.61 22.17 5.93
CA ILE A 51 -9.16 22.26 4.58
C ILE A 51 -10.43 23.11 4.66
N GLU A 52 -10.59 24.05 3.75
CA GLU A 52 -11.75 24.92 3.66
C GLU A 52 -12.42 24.78 2.29
N GLY A 53 -13.74 24.84 2.29
CA GLY A 53 -14.61 24.74 1.12
C GLY A 53 -16.01 24.38 1.55
N ASP A 54 -16.90 24.29 0.58
CA ASP A 54 -18.29 23.84 0.75
C ASP A 54 -18.50 22.52 -0.02
N ALA A 55 -19.08 22.55 -1.19
CA ALA A 55 -19.20 21.37 -2.05
C ALA A 55 -17.84 20.97 -2.68
N ASN A 56 -16.93 21.93 -2.84
CA ASN A 56 -15.60 21.72 -3.39
C ASN A 56 -14.54 22.35 -2.47
N ILE A 57 -13.33 21.81 -2.51
CA ILE A 57 -12.18 22.38 -1.79
C ILE A 57 -11.84 23.71 -2.45
N LYS A 58 -11.61 24.75 -1.62
CA LYS A 58 -11.20 26.09 -2.06
C LYS A 58 -9.79 26.44 -1.60
N SER A 59 -9.43 26.03 -0.40
CA SER A 59 -8.12 26.30 0.16
C SER A 59 -7.74 25.30 1.23
N ILE A 60 -6.44 25.27 1.52
CA ILE A 60 -5.85 24.54 2.64
C ILE A 60 -5.01 25.48 3.48
N THR A 61 -4.88 25.19 4.76
CA THR A 61 -3.91 25.86 5.65
C THR A 61 -2.80 24.86 6.00
N LEU A 62 -1.56 25.27 5.78
CA LEU A 62 -0.36 24.55 6.17
C LEU A 62 0.20 25.15 7.44
N LYS A 63 0.72 24.28 8.33
CA LYS A 63 1.46 24.69 9.53
C LYS A 63 2.89 24.17 9.41
N PHE A 64 3.85 25.10 9.47
CA PHE A 64 5.27 24.82 9.47
C PHE A 64 5.79 24.54 10.88
N ASP A 65 6.92 23.84 11.00
CA ASP A 65 7.53 23.48 12.29
C ASP A 65 7.91 24.72 13.13
N ASN A 66 8.17 25.85 12.50
CA ASN A 66 8.44 27.14 13.16
C ASN A 66 7.17 27.86 13.64
N GLY A 67 6.00 27.23 13.53
CA GLY A 67 4.71 27.79 13.91
C GLY A 67 4.05 28.70 12.86
N LYS A 68 4.75 29.06 11.77
CA LYS A 68 4.16 29.83 10.68
C LYS A 68 3.03 29.07 10.03
N LYS A 69 1.97 29.79 9.67
CA LYS A 69 0.86 29.25 8.88
C LYS A 69 0.84 29.88 7.49
N GLU A 70 0.48 29.09 6.50
CA GLU A 70 0.31 29.54 5.11
C GLU A 70 -0.99 28.98 4.54
N LYS A 71 -1.84 29.87 4.01
CA LYS A 71 -3.06 29.48 3.30
C LYS A 71 -2.78 29.41 1.81
N ILE A 72 -3.20 28.31 1.17
CA ILE A 72 -2.99 28.03 -0.25
C ILE A 72 -4.34 27.74 -0.89
N ASN A 73 -4.66 28.42 -1.98
CA ASN A 73 -5.82 28.08 -2.80
C ASN A 73 -5.51 26.79 -3.58
N THR A 74 -6.42 25.86 -3.56
CA THR A 74 -6.29 24.55 -4.25
C THR A 74 -7.67 23.96 -4.50
N ASP A 75 -7.82 23.25 -5.59
CA ASP A 75 -9.05 22.58 -5.98
C ASP A 75 -9.07 21.12 -5.54
N ILE A 76 -7.88 20.50 -5.40
CA ILE A 76 -7.74 19.07 -5.11
C ILE A 76 -6.66 18.85 -4.06
N VAL A 77 -6.92 17.97 -3.12
CA VAL A 77 -5.94 17.48 -2.13
C VAL A 77 -5.83 15.97 -2.24
N LEU A 78 -4.62 15.49 -2.52
CA LEU A 78 -4.28 14.06 -2.51
C LEU A 78 -3.48 13.72 -1.26
N SER A 79 -4.07 12.93 -0.37
CA SER A 79 -3.50 12.58 0.92
C SER A 79 -2.73 11.25 0.87
N PHE A 80 -1.40 11.31 1.00
CA PHE A 80 -0.51 10.16 1.07
C PHE A 80 0.14 10.03 2.45
N PHE A 81 -0.68 10.02 3.50
CA PHE A 81 -0.20 9.99 4.89
C PHE A 81 0.33 8.63 5.36
N GLY A 82 0.24 7.61 4.49
CA GLY A 82 0.59 6.24 4.80
C GLY A 82 -0.56 5.49 5.48
N LEU A 83 -0.28 4.26 5.85
CA LEU A 83 -1.26 3.36 6.45
C LEU A 83 -1.00 3.21 7.95
N ILE A 84 -2.07 3.30 8.73
CA ILE A 84 -2.07 2.92 10.15
C ILE A 84 -2.82 1.60 10.26
N MET A 85 -2.09 0.54 10.59
CA MET A 85 -2.70 -0.76 10.78
C MET A 85 -3.55 -0.77 12.06
N LYS A 86 -4.85 -1.00 11.86
CA LYS A 86 -5.83 -1.23 12.93
C LYS A 86 -6.44 -2.60 12.69
N LEU A 87 -6.17 -3.54 13.57
CA LEU A 87 -6.60 -4.93 13.41
C LEU A 87 -8.09 -5.14 13.75
N GLY A 88 -8.68 -4.19 14.50
CA GLY A 88 -10.06 -4.33 14.93
C GLY A 88 -10.28 -5.65 15.70
N PRO A 89 -11.42 -6.33 15.46
CA PRO A 89 -11.75 -7.59 16.15
C PRO A 89 -10.72 -8.71 15.97
N ILE A 90 -9.93 -8.68 14.89
CA ILE A 90 -8.89 -9.71 14.63
C ILE A 90 -7.86 -9.76 15.76
N ALA A 91 -7.60 -8.64 16.43
CA ALA A 91 -6.68 -8.60 17.57
C ALA A 91 -7.14 -9.49 18.74
N GLU A 92 -8.44 -9.77 18.83
CA GLU A 92 -9.06 -10.55 19.91
C GLU A 92 -9.25 -12.03 19.56
N TRP A 93 -8.89 -12.44 18.34
CA TRP A 93 -9.04 -13.83 17.89
C TRP A 93 -8.05 -14.80 18.55
N GLY A 94 -7.12 -14.31 19.39
CA GLY A 94 -6.11 -15.13 20.08
C GLY A 94 -5.10 -15.74 19.11
N LEU A 95 -4.76 -15.03 18.04
CA LEU A 95 -3.68 -15.39 17.11
C LEU A 95 -2.34 -14.94 17.70
N ASN A 96 -1.27 -15.68 17.40
CA ASN A 96 0.07 -15.22 17.73
C ASN A 96 0.40 -13.97 16.92
N MET A 97 0.89 -12.95 17.60
CA MET A 97 1.14 -11.66 17.02
C MET A 97 2.52 -11.14 17.35
N ASN A 98 3.14 -10.50 16.37
CA ASN A 98 4.32 -9.68 16.57
C ASN A 98 3.95 -8.21 16.31
N LYS A 99 3.86 -7.41 17.39
CA LYS A 99 3.35 -6.02 17.36
C LYS A 99 1.92 -5.97 16.79
N LYS A 100 1.77 -5.50 15.55
CA LYS A 100 0.49 -5.37 14.84
C LYS A 100 0.38 -6.30 13.63
N THR A 101 1.21 -7.33 13.57
CA THR A 101 1.21 -8.31 12.48
C THR A 101 0.98 -9.72 13.02
N ILE A 102 0.32 -10.55 12.23
CA ILE A 102 -0.03 -11.92 12.58
C ILE A 102 1.13 -12.83 12.19
N GLU A 103 1.62 -13.63 13.14
CA GLU A 103 2.64 -14.64 12.86
C GLU A 103 2.06 -15.80 12.07
N VAL A 104 2.77 -16.21 11.05
CA VAL A 104 2.37 -17.32 10.18
C VAL A 104 3.53 -18.29 9.94
N ASN A 105 3.20 -19.53 9.63
CA ASN A 105 4.16 -20.47 9.09
C ASN A 105 4.47 -20.10 7.64
N SER A 106 5.74 -19.93 7.30
CA SER A 106 6.18 -19.51 5.96
C SER A 106 5.99 -20.56 4.86
N GLU A 107 5.70 -21.83 5.22
CA GLU A 107 5.48 -22.90 4.24
C GLU A 107 4.06 -22.85 3.67
N ASN A 108 3.07 -22.46 4.46
CA ASN A 108 1.65 -22.54 4.09
C ASN A 108 0.80 -21.35 4.53
N PHE A 109 1.40 -20.35 5.18
CA PHE A 109 0.78 -19.12 5.67
C PHE A 109 -0.38 -19.31 6.66
N GLN A 110 -0.43 -20.47 7.32
CA GLN A 110 -1.34 -20.68 8.42
C GLN A 110 -0.88 -19.95 9.68
N THR A 111 -1.83 -19.37 10.38
CA THR A 111 -1.61 -18.74 11.69
C THR A 111 -1.46 -19.79 12.80
N SER A 112 -1.32 -19.34 14.05
CA SER A 112 -1.34 -20.20 15.23
C SER A 112 -2.63 -20.99 15.40
N LYS A 113 -3.72 -20.57 14.75
CA LYS A 113 -5.01 -21.29 14.77
C LYS A 113 -5.24 -22.04 13.47
N LYS A 114 -5.58 -23.31 13.60
CA LYS A 114 -5.88 -24.21 12.48
C LYS A 114 -7.04 -23.66 11.64
N GLY A 115 -6.84 -23.58 10.32
CA GLY A 115 -7.84 -23.11 9.37
C GLY A 115 -7.91 -21.59 9.18
N ILE A 116 -7.08 -20.83 9.89
CA ILE A 116 -6.93 -19.38 9.69
C ILE A 116 -5.59 -19.13 9.04
N PHE A 117 -5.60 -18.37 7.96
CA PHE A 117 -4.42 -17.99 7.17
C PHE A 117 -4.30 -16.48 7.11
N ALA A 118 -3.07 -15.97 6.98
CA ALA A 118 -2.84 -14.54 6.77
C ALA A 118 -1.76 -14.33 5.73
N ALA A 119 -1.99 -13.38 4.82
CA ALA A 119 -1.07 -13.02 3.75
C ALA A 119 -1.04 -11.50 3.55
N GLY A 120 -0.03 -11.00 2.86
CA GLY A 120 0.18 -9.57 2.62
C GLY A 120 0.78 -8.85 3.83
N ASP A 121 0.58 -7.54 3.92
CA ASP A 121 1.23 -6.69 4.92
C ASP A 121 0.82 -6.97 6.37
N ILE A 122 -0.31 -7.67 6.55
CA ILE A 122 -0.83 -8.04 7.87
C ILE A 122 -0.04 -9.18 8.51
N CYS A 123 0.59 -10.06 7.73
CA CYS A 123 1.33 -11.21 8.26
C CYS A 123 2.82 -10.92 8.43
N THR A 124 3.46 -11.73 9.29
CA THR A 124 4.91 -11.70 9.51
C THR A 124 5.48 -13.10 9.67
N TYR A 125 6.69 -13.27 9.16
CA TYR A 125 7.53 -14.47 9.24
C TYR A 125 8.98 -14.09 8.98
N PRO A 126 9.99 -14.93 9.29
CA PRO A 126 11.39 -14.64 9.01
C PRO A 126 11.62 -14.32 7.52
N GLY A 127 12.26 -13.19 7.22
CA GLY A 127 12.53 -12.76 5.86
C GLY A 127 11.37 -12.05 5.14
N LYS A 128 10.28 -11.71 5.85
CA LYS A 128 9.13 -10.99 5.28
C LYS A 128 9.53 -9.66 4.65
N LEU A 129 9.19 -9.51 3.37
CA LEU A 129 9.21 -8.24 2.65
C LEU A 129 7.78 -7.77 2.40
N LYS A 130 7.49 -6.50 2.74
CA LYS A 130 6.17 -5.89 2.51
C LYS A 130 6.06 -5.40 1.08
N LEU A 131 5.89 -6.32 0.15
CA LEU A 131 5.73 -6.09 -1.28
C LEU A 131 4.46 -6.77 -1.78
N ILE A 132 3.83 -6.20 -2.79
CA ILE A 132 2.68 -6.81 -3.48
C ILE A 132 3.06 -8.19 -4.02
N LEU A 133 4.25 -8.32 -4.60
CA LEU A 133 4.79 -9.58 -5.11
C LEU A 133 4.84 -10.67 -4.02
N SER A 134 5.33 -10.32 -2.81
CA SER A 134 5.35 -11.26 -1.68
C SER A 134 3.94 -11.69 -1.30
N GLY A 135 2.99 -10.76 -1.27
CA GLY A 135 1.58 -11.05 -0.97
C GLY A 135 0.95 -12.03 -1.96
N PHE A 136 1.22 -11.90 -3.25
CA PHE A 136 0.75 -12.87 -4.25
C PHE A 136 1.32 -14.27 -4.03
N HIS A 137 2.61 -14.38 -3.76
CA HIS A 137 3.26 -15.66 -3.46
C HIS A 137 2.67 -16.31 -2.19
N GLU A 138 2.49 -15.53 -1.14
CA GLU A 138 1.90 -15.95 0.13
C GLU A 138 0.48 -16.50 -0.05
N VAL A 139 -0.35 -15.79 -0.81
CA VAL A 139 -1.72 -16.24 -1.14
C VAL A 139 -1.69 -17.51 -1.96
N ALA A 140 -0.76 -17.67 -2.90
CA ALA A 140 -0.65 -18.90 -3.69
C ALA A 140 -0.39 -20.11 -2.80
N LEU A 141 0.56 -20.04 -1.86
CA LEU A 141 0.87 -21.12 -0.93
C LEU A 141 -0.29 -21.37 0.05
N ALA A 142 -0.89 -20.33 0.61
CA ALA A 142 -2.08 -20.44 1.47
C ALA A 142 -3.23 -21.14 0.74
N SER A 143 -3.46 -20.82 -0.53
CA SER A 143 -4.54 -21.41 -1.34
C SER A 143 -4.37 -22.91 -1.53
N VAL A 144 -3.13 -23.38 -1.73
CA VAL A 144 -2.84 -24.82 -1.82
C VAL A 144 -3.22 -25.54 -0.54
N GLU A 145 -2.86 -24.98 0.61
CA GLU A 145 -3.20 -25.56 1.91
C GLU A 145 -4.71 -25.49 2.19
N CYS A 146 -5.36 -24.41 1.84
CA CYS A 146 -6.82 -24.27 1.91
C CYS A 146 -7.52 -25.35 1.07
N PHE A 147 -7.05 -25.60 -0.15
CA PHE A 147 -7.59 -26.65 -1.01
C PHE A 147 -7.47 -28.03 -0.36
N LYS A 148 -6.28 -28.39 0.11
CA LYS A 148 -6.05 -29.69 0.79
C LYS A 148 -6.97 -29.91 1.98
N ARG A 149 -7.28 -28.84 2.73
CA ARG A 149 -8.17 -28.91 3.90
C ARG A 149 -9.63 -28.99 3.52
N ALA A 150 -10.05 -28.21 2.54
CA ALA A 150 -11.44 -28.19 2.08
C ALA A 150 -11.81 -29.48 1.32
N ARG A 151 -10.81 -30.11 0.69
CA ARG A 151 -10.97 -31.28 -0.16
C ARG A 151 -9.96 -32.39 0.16
N PRO A 152 -10.02 -32.96 1.36
CA PRO A 152 -8.99 -33.90 1.84
C PRO A 152 -8.87 -35.19 1.01
N ASN A 153 -9.92 -35.57 0.29
CA ASN A 153 -9.96 -36.77 -0.55
C ASN A 153 -9.56 -36.47 -2.02
N GLU A 154 -9.31 -35.22 -2.37
CA GLU A 154 -8.90 -34.83 -3.71
C GLU A 154 -7.39 -34.57 -3.76
N LYS A 155 -6.72 -35.13 -4.77
CA LYS A 155 -5.30 -34.85 -4.98
C LYS A 155 -5.12 -33.48 -5.61
N TYR A 156 -4.42 -32.56 -4.91
CA TYR A 156 -3.98 -31.31 -5.52
C TYR A 156 -3.00 -31.60 -6.67
N ARG A 157 -3.29 -31.10 -7.87
CA ARG A 157 -2.40 -31.15 -9.03
C ARG A 157 -2.03 -29.71 -9.39
N PHE A 158 -0.74 -29.42 -9.36
CA PHE A 158 -0.26 -28.15 -9.89
C PHE A 158 -0.24 -28.22 -11.41
N GLU A 159 -0.87 -27.26 -12.07
CA GLU A 159 -0.88 -27.12 -13.51
C GLU A 159 -0.51 -25.69 -13.90
N PHE A 160 0.32 -25.54 -14.92
CA PHE A 160 0.58 -24.23 -15.48
C PHE A 160 -0.64 -23.75 -16.27
N THR A 161 -0.95 -22.46 -16.23
CA THR A 161 -2.07 -21.86 -16.98
C THR A 161 -2.03 -22.21 -18.47
N THR A 162 -0.82 -22.28 -19.05
CA THR A 162 -0.59 -22.61 -20.45
C THR A 162 -0.86 -24.07 -20.82
N SER A 163 -0.84 -24.98 -19.85
CA SER A 163 -1.05 -26.42 -20.05
C SER A 163 -2.38 -26.92 -19.48
N SER A 164 -3.08 -26.14 -18.69
CA SER A 164 -4.36 -26.53 -18.09
C SER A 164 -5.50 -26.41 -19.09
N LYS A 165 -6.01 -27.55 -19.54
CA LYS A 165 -7.19 -27.63 -20.43
C LYS A 165 -8.41 -26.96 -19.82
N ASN A 166 -8.67 -27.18 -18.51
CA ASN A 166 -9.79 -26.58 -17.80
C ASN A 166 -9.74 -25.05 -17.79
N ILE A 167 -8.55 -24.45 -17.64
CA ILE A 167 -8.40 -22.99 -17.67
C ILE A 167 -8.57 -22.46 -19.10
N GLN A 168 -8.02 -23.18 -20.08
CA GLN A 168 -8.16 -22.79 -21.51
C GLN A 168 -9.64 -22.82 -21.94
N GLU A 169 -10.39 -23.86 -21.57
CA GLU A 169 -11.82 -23.94 -21.84
C GLU A 169 -12.61 -22.79 -21.16
N ARG A 170 -12.34 -22.47 -19.89
CA ARG A 170 -12.96 -21.34 -19.17
C ARG A 170 -12.64 -19.97 -19.79
N LEU A 171 -11.48 -19.84 -20.40
CA LEU A 171 -11.04 -18.63 -21.13
C LEU A 171 -11.52 -18.61 -22.59
N GLY A 172 -12.31 -19.61 -23.03
CA GLY A 172 -12.80 -19.69 -24.41
C GLY A 172 -11.70 -19.95 -25.45
N LYS A 173 -10.54 -20.43 -25.02
CA LYS A 173 -9.44 -20.81 -25.92
C LYS A 173 -9.59 -22.30 -26.24
N LYS A 174 -9.80 -22.61 -27.51
CA LYS A 174 -9.75 -23.97 -28.05
C LYS A 174 -8.31 -24.34 -28.37
#